data_e7a7505275bce866aa81ad82c672fbec
#
_entry.id   e7a7505275bce866aa81ad82c672fbec
#
_cell.length_a   1.000
_cell.length_b   1.000
_cell.length_c   1.000
_cell.angle_alpha   90.00
_cell.angle_beta   90.00
_cell.angle_gamma   90.00
#
_symmetry.space_group_name_H-M   'P 1'
#
loop_
_entity.id
_entity.type
_entity.pdbx_description
1 polymer ?
#
loop_
_entity_poly.entity_id
_entity_poly.type
_entity_poly.pdbx_seq_one_letter_code
_entity_poly.pdbx_strand_id
1 'polypeptide(L)'
;MTIQEINKAYNRIIGSLDEKELKNAFDFLQGLIAGIREYSFQDRLNELQDTYKYMLRYRIEGAKDPMQDQIYNNLIASSYEFADIVKHKALSVDSPLSYYSRRRMMQKELTNYDQLHKVLRNASLVKIETPTGTITEQQQIESATILLFNKIWTSNPLNKEEIASIRNLLNDQELPFIIGSQIVSALMLGLQAAFDKEKLLLLFDAANIQEDEIRYRALIGILLTLYTYRKRTALYPQIADRLAALSEGFPNFTKAIRTITLRFILARETEKITRKLQDEIIPEMIKLGPKISQKINLKDINPELLGNEMNPEWQNMLSVSYTHLTLPTT
;
A
#
# COMPACT_ATOMS: atom_id res chain seq x y z
N MET A 1 19.29 -16.39 2.65
CA MET A 1 17.83 -16.72 2.60
C MET A 1 17.23 -16.12 1.36
N THR A 2 16.39 -16.85 0.66
CA THR A 2 15.64 -16.34 -0.50
C THR A 2 14.47 -15.44 -0.05
N ILE A 3 13.98 -14.58 -0.95
CA ILE A 3 12.80 -13.73 -0.67
C ILE A 3 11.58 -14.56 -0.27
N GLN A 4 11.41 -15.73 -0.89
CA GLN A 4 10.32 -16.65 -0.57
C GLN A 4 10.43 -17.23 0.85
N GLU A 5 11.64 -17.63 1.25
CA GLU A 5 11.91 -18.12 2.61
C GLU A 5 11.66 -17.05 3.67
N ILE A 6 12.11 -15.81 3.42
CA ILE A 6 11.90 -14.68 4.32
C ILE A 6 10.41 -14.40 4.48
N ASN A 7 9.66 -14.33 3.37
CA ASN A 7 8.21 -14.09 3.42
C ASN A 7 7.47 -15.25 4.11
N LYS A 8 7.86 -16.50 3.88
CA LYS A 8 7.27 -17.66 4.56
C LYS A 8 7.52 -17.65 6.07
N ALA A 9 8.76 -17.33 6.49
CA ALA A 9 9.11 -17.19 7.90
C ALA A 9 8.30 -16.03 8.54
N TYR A 10 8.26 -14.87 7.90
CA TYR A 10 7.49 -13.73 8.37
C TYR A 10 6.00 -14.06 8.52
N ASN A 11 5.39 -14.71 7.55
CA ASN A 11 3.96 -15.08 7.62
C ASN A 11 3.66 -16.04 8.79
N ARG A 12 4.61 -16.92 9.15
CA ARG A 12 4.47 -17.76 10.34
C ARG A 12 4.53 -16.95 11.62
N ILE A 13 5.45 -15.98 11.71
CA ILE A 13 5.55 -15.06 12.84
C ILE A 13 4.25 -14.30 13.02
N ILE A 14 3.74 -13.68 11.94
CA ILE A 14 2.49 -12.92 11.96
C ILE A 14 1.32 -13.82 12.36
N GLY A 15 1.22 -15.04 11.81
CA GLY A 15 0.19 -16.00 12.17
C GLY A 15 0.19 -16.32 13.67
N SER A 16 1.36 -16.55 14.27
CA SER A 16 1.49 -16.80 15.71
C SER A 16 1.12 -15.57 16.55
N LEU A 17 1.50 -14.36 16.11
CA LEU A 17 1.10 -13.10 16.77
C LEU A 17 -0.41 -12.87 16.66
N ASP A 18 -1.00 -13.18 15.53
CA ASP A 18 -2.43 -13.10 15.27
C ASP A 18 -3.25 -14.01 16.20
N GLU A 19 -2.71 -15.18 16.55
CA GLU A 19 -3.30 -16.12 17.52
C GLU A 19 -2.83 -15.88 18.97
N LYS A 20 -2.06 -14.80 19.19
CA LYS A 20 -1.48 -14.42 20.50
C LYS A 20 -0.53 -15.47 21.09
N GLU A 21 0.10 -16.28 20.25
CA GLU A 21 1.08 -17.29 20.63
C GLU A 21 2.50 -16.71 20.65
N LEU A 22 2.79 -15.84 21.63
CA LEU A 22 4.05 -15.09 21.70
C LEU A 22 5.29 -15.99 21.71
N LYS A 23 5.24 -17.13 22.43
CA LYS A 23 6.37 -18.05 22.48
C LYS A 23 6.73 -18.56 21.08
N ASN A 24 5.74 -19.05 20.32
CA ASN A 24 5.95 -19.56 18.97
C ASN A 24 6.45 -18.45 18.03
N ALA A 25 5.90 -17.23 18.19
CA ALA A 25 6.34 -16.06 17.41
C ALA A 25 7.81 -15.73 17.68
N PHE A 26 8.27 -15.78 18.94
CA PHE A 26 9.67 -15.54 19.30
C PHE A 26 10.61 -16.62 18.79
N ASP A 27 10.20 -17.90 18.83
CA ASP A 27 10.98 -19.01 18.29
C ASP A 27 11.17 -18.86 16.76
N PHE A 28 10.13 -18.47 16.03
CA PHE A 28 10.22 -18.19 14.59
C PHE A 28 11.04 -16.91 14.29
N LEU A 29 10.92 -15.86 15.11
CA LEU A 29 11.73 -14.64 15.00
C LEU A 29 13.22 -14.97 15.19
N GLN A 30 13.56 -15.78 16.17
CA GLN A 30 14.94 -16.21 16.41
C GLN A 30 15.51 -16.94 15.19
N GLY A 31 14.72 -17.83 14.57
CA GLY A 31 15.12 -18.52 13.34
C GLY A 31 15.35 -17.55 12.17
N LEU A 32 14.54 -16.50 12.04
CA LEU A 32 14.71 -15.49 11.01
C LEU A 32 15.94 -14.60 11.27
N ILE A 33 16.15 -14.16 12.51
CA ILE A 33 17.28 -13.32 12.94
C ILE A 33 18.62 -14.06 12.75
N ALA A 34 18.68 -15.36 13.01
CA ALA A 34 19.89 -16.14 12.83
C ALA A 34 20.45 -16.09 11.39
N GLY A 35 19.59 -15.81 10.39
CA GLY A 35 19.98 -15.60 9.00
C GLY A 35 20.45 -14.17 8.67
N ILE A 36 20.38 -13.25 9.64
CA ILE A 36 20.68 -11.82 9.45
C ILE A 36 21.87 -11.45 10.33
N ARG A 37 22.90 -10.84 9.76
CA ARG A 37 24.09 -10.40 10.52
C ARG A 37 23.85 -9.06 11.20
N GLU A 38 22.95 -9.04 12.22
CA GLU A 38 22.61 -7.84 12.99
C GLU A 38 22.46 -8.21 14.47
N TYR A 39 23.48 -7.93 15.27
CA TYR A 39 23.53 -8.32 16.69
C TYR A 39 22.44 -7.63 17.53
N SER A 40 22.10 -6.39 17.22
CA SER A 40 21.07 -5.62 17.93
C SER A 40 19.67 -6.28 17.89
N PHE A 41 19.41 -7.12 16.90
CA PHE A 41 18.14 -7.84 16.82
C PHE A 41 18.01 -8.95 17.87
N GLN A 42 19.13 -9.60 18.22
CA GLN A 42 19.11 -10.60 19.29
C GLN A 42 18.82 -9.95 20.64
N ASP A 43 19.44 -8.80 20.92
CA ASP A 43 19.21 -8.06 22.16
C ASP A 43 17.74 -7.63 22.28
N ARG A 44 17.18 -7.10 21.19
CA ARG A 44 15.76 -6.71 21.16
C ARG A 44 14.82 -7.89 21.34
N LEU A 45 15.12 -9.04 20.76
CA LEU A 45 14.34 -10.27 20.96
C LEU A 45 14.40 -10.70 22.42
N ASN A 46 15.59 -10.69 23.02
CA ASN A 46 15.78 -11.04 24.43
C ASN A 46 14.93 -10.14 25.36
N GLU A 47 14.92 -8.82 25.14
CA GLU A 47 14.07 -7.88 25.88
C GLU A 47 12.58 -8.25 25.82
N LEU A 48 12.07 -8.55 24.60
CA LEU A 48 10.68 -8.97 24.44
C LEU A 48 10.38 -10.31 25.13
N GLN A 49 11.29 -11.27 25.04
CA GLN A 49 11.17 -12.56 25.72
C GLN A 49 11.19 -12.43 27.23
N ASP A 50 12.05 -11.57 27.78
CA ASP A 50 12.16 -11.36 29.21
C ASP A 50 10.92 -10.64 29.75
N THR A 51 10.39 -9.64 29.02
CA THR A 51 9.12 -9.01 29.34
C THR A 51 7.99 -10.05 29.41
N TYR A 52 7.94 -10.96 28.45
CA TYR A 52 6.96 -12.05 28.43
C TYR A 52 7.11 -13.00 29.62
N LYS A 53 8.36 -13.42 29.95
CA LYS A 53 8.65 -14.29 31.10
C LYS A 53 8.23 -13.61 32.41
N TYR A 54 8.53 -12.32 32.61
CA TYR A 54 8.10 -11.58 33.77
C TYR A 54 6.58 -11.54 33.91
N MET A 55 5.87 -11.26 32.83
CA MET A 55 4.40 -11.30 32.83
C MET A 55 3.85 -12.66 33.23
N LEU A 56 4.40 -13.74 32.68
CA LEU A 56 3.97 -15.11 33.03
C LEU A 56 4.21 -15.40 34.50
N ARG A 57 5.39 -15.00 35.06
CA ARG A 57 5.72 -15.16 36.48
C ARG A 57 4.71 -14.45 37.38
N TYR A 58 4.43 -13.16 37.14
CA TYR A 58 3.45 -12.40 37.90
C TYR A 58 2.05 -13.05 37.88
N ARG A 59 1.67 -13.59 36.72
CA ARG A 59 0.38 -14.29 36.58
C ARG A 59 0.33 -15.58 37.41
N ILE A 60 1.42 -16.35 37.41
CA ILE A 60 1.53 -17.59 38.21
C ILE A 60 1.53 -17.28 39.71
N GLU A 61 2.18 -16.20 40.14
CA GLU A 61 2.23 -15.72 41.53
C GLU A 61 0.89 -15.13 42.00
N GLY A 62 -0.12 -15.06 41.12
CA GLY A 62 -1.48 -14.62 41.47
C GLY A 62 -1.62 -13.10 41.62
N ALA A 63 -0.64 -12.31 41.20
CA ALA A 63 -0.73 -10.86 41.22
C ALA A 63 -1.80 -10.39 40.21
N LYS A 64 -2.79 -9.62 40.69
CA LYS A 64 -3.82 -8.99 39.90
C LYS A 64 -3.40 -7.54 39.62
N ASP A 65 -2.78 -7.33 38.46
CA ASP A 65 -2.45 -5.98 37.96
C ASP A 65 -3.54 -5.54 36.97
N PRO A 66 -4.25 -4.43 37.24
CA PRO A 66 -5.24 -3.87 36.31
C PRO A 66 -4.64 -3.53 34.92
N MET A 67 -3.33 -3.28 34.85
CA MET A 67 -2.62 -2.91 33.62
C MET A 67 -2.11 -4.12 32.84
N GLN A 68 -2.31 -5.34 33.32
CA GLN A 68 -1.76 -6.57 32.73
C GLN A 68 -2.17 -6.74 31.25
N ASP A 69 -3.43 -6.53 30.95
CA ASP A 69 -3.92 -6.65 29.57
C ASP A 69 -3.31 -5.58 28.64
N GLN A 70 -3.10 -4.38 29.16
CA GLN A 70 -2.45 -3.30 28.38
C GLN A 70 -0.99 -3.62 28.14
N ILE A 71 -0.26 -4.11 29.14
CA ILE A 71 1.15 -4.53 29.00
C ILE A 71 1.24 -5.66 27.95
N TYR A 72 0.32 -6.63 28.01
CA TYR A 72 0.28 -7.74 27.06
C TYR A 72 0.02 -7.26 25.62
N ASN A 73 -0.96 -6.37 25.44
CA ASN A 73 -1.25 -5.81 24.13
C ASN A 73 -0.08 -4.97 23.59
N ASN A 74 0.59 -4.21 24.45
CA ASN A 74 1.80 -3.47 24.08
C ASN A 74 2.94 -4.39 23.67
N LEU A 75 3.12 -5.53 24.37
CA LEU A 75 4.12 -6.53 24.01
C LEU A 75 3.84 -7.17 22.65
N ILE A 76 2.57 -7.50 22.38
CA ILE A 76 2.17 -8.01 21.04
C ILE A 76 2.43 -6.94 19.97
N ALA A 77 2.04 -5.68 20.22
CA ALA A 77 2.27 -4.59 19.27
C ALA A 77 3.76 -4.40 18.96
N SER A 78 4.61 -4.37 19.99
CA SER A 78 6.06 -4.29 19.84
C SER A 78 6.66 -5.50 19.10
N SER A 79 6.08 -6.68 19.30
CA SER A 79 6.50 -7.90 18.59
C SER A 79 6.17 -7.84 17.10
N TYR A 80 5.01 -7.30 16.72
CA TYR A 80 4.67 -7.03 15.31
C TYR A 80 5.63 -6.02 14.68
N GLU A 81 5.89 -4.90 15.36
CA GLU A 81 6.80 -3.87 14.86
C GLU A 81 8.22 -4.42 14.66
N PHE A 82 8.68 -5.23 15.61
CA PHE A 82 9.98 -5.87 15.51
C PHE A 82 10.04 -6.88 14.36
N ALA A 83 9.00 -7.69 14.16
CA ALA A 83 8.92 -8.61 13.02
C ALA A 83 9.00 -7.88 11.68
N ASP A 84 8.34 -6.72 11.55
CA ASP A 84 8.41 -5.88 10.36
C ASP A 84 9.84 -5.35 10.13
N ILE A 85 10.50 -4.86 11.17
CA ILE A 85 11.89 -4.36 11.10
C ILE A 85 12.83 -5.47 10.62
N VAL A 86 12.72 -6.67 11.21
CA VAL A 86 13.53 -7.83 10.86
C VAL A 86 13.32 -8.23 9.40
N LYS A 87 12.05 -8.33 8.95
CA LYS A 87 11.71 -8.61 7.55
C LYS A 87 12.31 -7.57 6.59
N HIS A 88 12.13 -6.29 6.91
CA HIS A 88 12.64 -5.22 6.05
C HIS A 88 14.15 -5.22 5.98
N LYS A 89 14.85 -5.51 7.07
CA LYS A 89 16.31 -5.65 7.07
C LYS A 89 16.74 -6.83 6.21
N ALA A 90 16.09 -7.99 6.38
CA ALA A 90 16.37 -9.18 5.59
C ALA A 90 16.21 -8.97 4.07
N LEU A 91 15.17 -8.21 3.67
CA LEU A 91 14.87 -7.93 2.27
C LEU A 91 15.65 -6.72 1.70
N SER A 92 16.22 -5.86 2.55
CA SER A 92 16.85 -4.61 2.11
C SER A 92 18.14 -4.81 1.34
N VAL A 93 18.83 -5.93 1.49
CA VAL A 93 20.17 -6.17 0.91
C VAL A 93 20.04 -6.44 -0.58
N ASP A 94 19.27 -7.44 -0.98
CA ASP A 94 19.29 -7.98 -2.35
C ASP A 94 17.92 -8.03 -3.04
N SER A 95 16.87 -7.47 -2.42
CA SER A 95 15.54 -7.52 -3.03
C SER A 95 15.48 -6.66 -4.30
N PRO A 96 15.05 -7.23 -5.45
CA PRO A 96 14.84 -6.51 -6.70
C PRO A 96 13.53 -5.70 -6.70
N LEU A 97 12.67 -5.83 -5.69
CA LEU A 97 11.41 -5.13 -5.60
C LEU A 97 11.64 -3.61 -5.59
N SER A 98 10.82 -2.88 -6.34
CA SER A 98 10.91 -1.44 -6.51
C SER A 98 10.90 -0.68 -5.17
N TYR A 99 10.13 -1.15 -4.17
CA TYR A 99 10.12 -0.59 -2.82
C TYR A 99 11.51 -0.56 -2.19
N TYR A 100 12.24 -1.69 -2.18
CA TYR A 100 13.56 -1.78 -1.56
C TYR A 100 14.62 -1.02 -2.34
N SER A 101 14.51 -1.01 -3.67
CA SER A 101 15.37 -0.18 -4.52
C SER A 101 15.21 1.30 -4.19
N ARG A 102 13.98 1.80 -4.12
CA ARG A 102 13.70 3.19 -3.74
C ARG A 102 14.11 3.49 -2.30
N ARG A 103 13.86 2.57 -1.36
CA ARG A 103 14.29 2.72 0.03
C ARG A 103 15.80 2.90 0.15
N ARG A 104 16.60 2.10 -0.56
CA ARG A 104 18.08 2.26 -0.59
C ARG A 104 18.52 3.59 -1.17
N MET A 105 17.80 4.11 -2.18
CA MET A 105 18.07 5.46 -2.73
C MET A 105 17.75 6.54 -1.70
N MET A 106 16.58 6.46 -1.05
CA MET A 106 16.16 7.46 -0.06
C MET A 106 17.01 7.50 1.20
N GLN A 107 17.64 6.38 1.59
CA GLN A 107 18.60 6.36 2.70
C GLN A 107 19.88 7.18 2.44
N LYS A 108 20.19 7.42 1.17
CA LYS A 108 21.34 8.26 0.75
C LYS A 108 20.94 9.70 0.47
N GLU A 109 19.65 9.97 0.41
CA GLU A 109 19.08 11.27 0.08
C GLU A 109 19.10 12.18 1.33
N LEU A 110 19.76 13.32 1.22
CA LEU A 110 19.92 14.26 2.32
C LEU A 110 18.84 15.33 2.39
N THR A 111 18.06 15.49 1.31
CA THR A 111 16.99 16.49 1.25
C THR A 111 15.92 16.19 2.30
N ASN A 112 15.63 17.14 3.17
CA ASN A 112 14.61 17.00 4.19
C ASN A 112 13.22 17.47 3.69
N TYR A 113 12.17 17.18 4.47
CA TYR A 113 10.79 17.53 4.11
C TYR A 113 10.58 19.06 3.99
N ASP A 114 11.23 19.87 4.83
CA ASP A 114 11.10 21.32 4.82
C ASP A 114 11.70 21.95 3.56
N GLN A 115 12.80 21.39 3.07
CA GLN A 115 13.40 21.80 1.80
C GLN A 115 12.47 21.48 0.63
N LEU A 116 11.88 20.27 0.62
CA LEU A 116 10.90 19.87 -0.39
C LEU A 116 9.66 20.76 -0.34
N HIS A 117 9.16 21.06 0.86
CA HIS A 117 8.02 21.97 1.05
C HIS A 117 8.28 23.34 0.45
N LYS A 118 9.45 23.94 0.74
CA LYS A 118 9.84 25.24 0.19
C LYS A 118 9.91 25.23 -1.34
N VAL A 119 10.50 24.18 -1.92
CA VAL A 119 10.59 24.05 -3.39
C VAL A 119 9.22 23.96 -4.02
N LEU A 120 8.34 23.11 -3.47
CA LEU A 120 6.97 22.91 -3.99
C LEU A 120 6.12 24.16 -3.86
N ARG A 121 6.23 24.88 -2.73
CA ARG A 121 5.51 26.14 -2.49
C ARG A 121 5.97 27.25 -3.43
N ASN A 122 7.27 27.50 -3.53
CA ASN A 122 7.82 28.51 -4.42
C ASN A 122 7.44 28.28 -5.88
N ALA A 123 7.54 27.04 -6.33
CA ALA A 123 7.15 26.66 -7.68
C ALA A 123 5.64 26.80 -7.95
N SER A 124 4.81 26.64 -6.93
CA SER A 124 3.35 26.86 -7.03
C SER A 124 2.99 28.33 -7.15
N LEU A 125 3.70 29.22 -6.46
CA LEU A 125 3.51 30.67 -6.52
C LEU A 125 3.90 31.23 -7.90
N VAL A 126 5.00 30.74 -8.48
CA VAL A 126 5.45 31.18 -9.83
C VAL A 126 4.41 30.86 -10.91
N LYS A 127 3.67 29.74 -10.81
CA LYS A 127 2.58 29.40 -11.75
C LYS A 127 1.40 30.38 -11.71
N ILE A 128 1.18 31.06 -10.58
CA ILE A 128 0.10 32.06 -10.45
C ILE A 128 0.52 33.35 -11.15
N GLU A 129 1.78 33.75 -11.09
CA GLU A 129 2.28 35.00 -11.64
C GLU A 129 2.64 34.92 -13.15
N THR A 130 3.07 33.73 -13.62
CA THR A 130 3.43 33.50 -15.02
C THR A 130 2.84 32.19 -15.54
N PRO A 131 1.78 32.24 -16.38
CA PRO A 131 1.15 31.03 -16.93
C PRO A 131 2.09 30.15 -17.77
N THR A 132 3.23 30.67 -18.19
CA THR A 132 4.27 30.00 -18.96
C THR A 132 5.49 29.76 -18.06
N GLY A 133 5.35 28.88 -17.06
CA GLY A 133 6.50 28.41 -16.29
C GLY A 133 7.54 27.76 -17.23
N THR A 134 8.82 28.04 -16.99
CA THR A 134 9.92 27.47 -17.78
C THR A 134 9.93 25.94 -17.64
N ILE A 135 10.39 25.23 -18.67
CA ILE A 135 10.55 23.77 -18.65
C ILE A 135 11.35 23.32 -17.42
N THR A 136 12.32 24.13 -16.99
CA THR A 136 13.17 23.88 -15.83
C THR A 136 12.39 23.91 -14.51
N GLU A 137 11.42 24.82 -14.34
CA GLU A 137 10.59 24.91 -13.14
C GLU A 137 9.62 23.74 -13.05
N GLN A 138 9.02 23.33 -14.17
CA GLN A 138 8.16 22.14 -14.20
C GLN A 138 8.93 20.88 -13.84
N GLN A 139 10.17 20.72 -14.33
CA GLN A 139 11.05 19.61 -13.98
C GLN A 139 11.43 19.62 -12.50
N GLN A 140 11.64 20.79 -11.90
CA GLN A 140 11.91 20.92 -10.46
C GLN A 140 10.72 20.48 -9.61
N ILE A 141 9.50 20.90 -9.97
CA ILE A 141 8.26 20.48 -9.26
C ILE A 141 8.10 18.96 -9.36
N GLU A 142 8.25 18.41 -10.55
CA GLU A 142 8.10 16.98 -10.78
C GLU A 142 9.15 16.19 -9.98
N SER A 143 10.41 16.60 -10.03
CA SER A 143 11.50 15.96 -9.30
C SER A 143 11.27 16.03 -7.78
N ALA A 144 10.86 17.19 -7.25
CA ALA A 144 10.56 17.37 -5.83
C ALA A 144 9.35 16.52 -5.40
N THR A 145 8.32 16.43 -6.25
CA THR A 145 7.12 15.61 -5.99
C THR A 145 7.46 14.12 -5.96
N ILE A 146 8.25 13.64 -6.91
CA ILE A 146 8.72 12.24 -6.95
C ILE A 146 9.58 11.93 -5.72
N LEU A 147 10.46 12.85 -5.33
CA LEU A 147 11.31 12.68 -4.17
C LEU A 147 10.50 12.63 -2.87
N LEU A 148 9.54 13.55 -2.70
CA LEU A 148 8.60 13.58 -1.58
C LEU A 148 7.82 12.26 -1.49
N PHE A 149 7.25 11.82 -2.61
CA PHE A 149 6.51 10.56 -2.69
C PHE A 149 7.37 9.38 -2.24
N ASN A 150 8.56 9.21 -2.82
CA ASN A 150 9.44 8.10 -2.51
C ASN A 150 9.89 8.13 -1.05
N LYS A 151 10.16 9.32 -0.51
CA LYS A 151 10.57 9.51 0.88
C LYS A 151 9.46 9.08 1.85
N ILE A 152 8.22 9.54 1.65
CA ILE A 152 7.06 9.14 2.46
C ILE A 152 6.76 7.64 2.30
N TRP A 153 6.77 7.14 1.07
CA TRP A 153 6.49 5.74 0.77
C TRP A 153 7.43 4.79 1.50
N THR A 154 8.74 5.09 1.47
CA THR A 154 9.79 4.17 1.93
C THR A 154 10.25 4.41 3.37
N SER A 155 9.94 5.56 3.99
CA SER A 155 10.17 5.80 5.43
C SER A 155 9.30 4.86 6.25
N ASN A 156 9.88 4.11 7.15
CA ASN A 156 9.17 3.27 8.11
C ASN A 156 10.13 2.81 9.23
N PRO A 157 9.83 3.09 10.52
CA PRO A 157 8.73 3.96 11.00
C PRO A 157 9.01 5.45 10.75
N LEU A 158 7.94 6.27 10.73
CA LEU A 158 8.05 7.73 10.72
C LEU A 158 8.48 8.25 12.08
N ASN A 159 9.42 9.19 12.12
CA ASN A 159 9.78 9.90 13.34
C ASN A 159 8.87 11.13 13.56
N LYS A 160 8.96 11.76 14.74
CA LYS A 160 8.09 12.88 15.14
C LYS A 160 8.23 14.11 14.22
N GLU A 161 9.43 14.39 13.74
CA GLU A 161 9.70 15.53 12.85
C GLU A 161 9.11 15.28 11.47
N GLU A 162 9.27 14.07 10.94
CA GLU A 162 8.68 13.66 9.66
C GLU A 162 7.15 13.73 9.70
N ILE A 163 6.52 13.27 10.79
CA ILE A 163 5.06 13.34 10.99
C ILE A 163 4.60 14.81 10.96
N ALA A 164 5.30 15.70 11.69
CA ALA A 164 4.95 17.11 11.72
C ALA A 164 5.10 17.77 10.35
N SER A 165 6.18 17.49 9.63
CA SER A 165 6.43 18.02 8.29
C SER A 165 5.40 17.53 7.27
N ILE A 166 5.04 16.24 7.29
CA ILE A 166 4.01 15.68 6.41
C ILE A 166 2.64 16.30 6.72
N ARG A 167 2.32 16.50 7.99
CA ARG A 167 1.07 17.17 8.40
C ARG A 167 1.02 18.61 7.93
N ASN A 168 2.13 19.35 8.00
CA ASN A 168 2.23 20.71 7.50
C ASN A 168 2.02 20.76 5.98
N LEU A 169 2.62 19.83 5.23
CA LEU A 169 2.42 19.72 3.77
C LEU A 169 0.95 19.42 3.40
N LEU A 170 0.27 18.55 4.15
CA LEU A 170 -1.13 18.21 3.91
C LEU A 170 -2.09 19.39 4.19
N ASN A 171 -1.74 20.26 5.14
CA ASN A 171 -2.58 21.38 5.55
C ASN A 171 -2.22 22.70 4.81
N ASP A 172 -1.19 22.71 3.98
CA ASP A 172 -0.80 23.92 3.23
C ASP A 172 -1.74 24.13 2.05
N GLN A 173 -2.61 25.14 2.17
CA GLN A 173 -3.59 25.52 1.15
C GLN A 173 -2.98 26.19 -0.09
N GLU A 174 -1.72 26.61 -0.02
CA GLU A 174 -1.01 27.20 -1.16
C GLU A 174 -0.45 26.12 -2.11
N LEU A 175 -0.37 24.87 -1.62
CA LEU A 175 0.05 23.74 -2.46
C LEU A 175 -1.12 23.24 -3.33
N PRO A 176 -0.86 22.89 -4.59
CA PRO A 176 -1.86 22.23 -5.43
C PRO A 176 -2.36 20.94 -4.78
N PHE A 177 -3.67 20.67 -4.86
CA PHE A 177 -4.30 19.48 -4.28
C PHE A 177 -3.65 18.16 -4.76
N ILE A 178 -3.04 18.17 -5.95
CA ILE A 178 -2.34 17.01 -6.48
C ILE A 178 -1.18 16.56 -5.58
N ILE A 179 -0.50 17.49 -4.92
CA ILE A 179 0.58 17.18 -3.97
C ILE A 179 0.00 16.44 -2.75
N GLY A 180 -1.12 16.92 -2.19
CA GLY A 180 -1.84 16.24 -1.11
C GLY A 180 -2.28 14.83 -1.52
N SER A 181 -2.80 14.66 -2.73
CA SER A 181 -3.18 13.37 -3.30
C SER A 181 -1.99 12.41 -3.44
N GLN A 182 -0.82 12.93 -3.83
CA GLN A 182 0.43 12.14 -3.91
C GLN A 182 0.92 11.72 -2.52
N ILE A 183 0.86 12.63 -1.53
CA ILE A 183 1.22 12.32 -0.14
C ILE A 183 0.34 11.18 0.39
N VAL A 184 -0.98 11.27 0.22
CA VAL A 184 -1.92 10.23 0.64
C VAL A 184 -1.66 8.90 -0.05
N SER A 185 -1.35 8.92 -1.34
CA SER A 185 -0.99 7.71 -2.09
C SER A 185 0.31 7.07 -1.57
N ALA A 186 1.32 7.90 -1.24
CA ALA A 186 2.58 7.43 -0.68
C ALA A 186 2.41 6.83 0.72
N LEU A 187 1.58 7.45 1.58
CA LEU A 187 1.21 6.91 2.90
C LEU A 187 0.50 5.56 2.76
N MET A 188 -0.48 5.46 1.86
CA MET A 188 -1.22 4.23 1.59
C MET A 188 -0.31 3.11 1.10
N LEU A 189 0.55 3.36 0.12
CA LEU A 189 1.50 2.37 -0.39
C LEU A 189 2.56 1.99 0.66
N GLY A 190 2.96 2.92 1.53
CA GLY A 190 3.83 2.63 2.66
C GLY A 190 3.17 1.64 3.64
N LEU A 191 1.89 1.82 3.93
CA LEU A 191 1.10 0.91 4.76
C LEU A 191 0.87 -0.46 4.11
N GLN A 192 0.87 -0.56 2.78
CA GLN A 192 0.87 -1.87 2.10
C GLN A 192 2.20 -2.62 2.24
N ALA A 193 3.31 -1.90 2.37
CA ALA A 193 4.63 -2.51 2.57
C ALA A 193 4.84 -2.98 4.02
N ALA A 194 4.45 -2.15 5.00
CA ALA A 194 4.46 -2.47 6.44
C ALA A 194 3.48 -1.59 7.20
N PHE A 195 2.94 -2.12 8.29
CA PHE A 195 2.08 -1.32 9.17
C PHE A 195 2.89 -0.24 9.89
N ASP A 196 2.38 0.97 9.85
CA ASP A 196 2.88 2.12 10.60
C ASP A 196 1.68 2.89 11.17
N LYS A 197 1.56 2.90 12.49
CA LYS A 197 0.45 3.57 13.18
C LYS A 197 0.39 5.05 12.81
N GLU A 198 1.53 5.73 12.73
CA GLU A 198 1.58 7.16 12.47
C GLU A 198 1.15 7.49 11.02
N LYS A 199 1.54 6.66 10.04
CA LYS A 199 1.02 6.80 8.68
C LYS A 199 -0.49 6.63 8.60
N LEU A 200 -1.04 5.69 9.37
CA LEU A 200 -2.49 5.51 9.43
C LEU A 200 -3.17 6.72 10.08
N LEU A 201 -2.60 7.28 11.14
CA LEU A 201 -3.13 8.50 11.77
C LEU A 201 -3.07 9.72 10.82
N LEU A 202 -2.02 9.84 10.02
CA LEU A 202 -1.94 10.87 8.97
C LEU A 202 -3.00 10.66 7.87
N LEU A 203 -3.38 9.43 7.54
CA LEU A 203 -4.52 9.19 6.64
C LEU A 203 -5.85 9.65 7.27
N PHE A 204 -6.05 9.47 8.57
CA PHE A 204 -7.21 10.03 9.27
C PHE A 204 -7.21 11.56 9.24
N ASP A 205 -6.04 12.21 9.41
CA ASP A 205 -5.92 13.66 9.26
C ASP A 205 -6.30 14.09 7.83
N ALA A 206 -5.79 13.41 6.81
CA ALA A 206 -6.07 13.70 5.41
C ALA A 206 -7.56 13.47 5.03
N ALA A 207 -8.24 12.52 5.66
CA ALA A 207 -9.67 12.27 5.44
C ALA A 207 -10.58 13.41 5.93
N ASN A 208 -10.06 14.31 6.76
CA ASN A 208 -10.77 15.51 7.24
C ASN A 208 -10.54 16.76 6.35
N ILE A 209 -9.65 16.69 5.37
CA ILE A 209 -9.41 17.78 4.40
C ILE A 209 -10.64 17.90 3.51
N GLN A 210 -11.03 19.15 3.13
CA GLN A 210 -12.24 19.38 2.36
C GLN A 210 -12.14 19.01 0.87
N GLU A 211 -10.93 18.84 0.36
CA GLU A 211 -10.69 18.42 -1.03
C GLU A 211 -11.10 16.96 -1.23
N ASP A 212 -12.10 16.72 -2.05
CA ASP A 212 -12.71 15.40 -2.23
C ASP A 212 -11.73 14.33 -2.71
N GLU A 213 -10.79 14.67 -3.60
CA GLU A 213 -9.82 13.71 -4.10
C GLU A 213 -8.88 13.23 -2.98
N ILE A 214 -8.42 14.11 -2.12
CA ILE A 214 -7.58 13.79 -0.96
C ILE A 214 -8.39 12.97 0.04
N ARG A 215 -9.59 13.43 0.36
CA ARG A 215 -10.49 12.83 1.35
C ARG A 215 -10.87 11.38 1.02
N TYR A 216 -11.38 11.15 -0.19
CA TYR A 216 -11.80 9.80 -0.59
C TYR A 216 -10.62 8.85 -0.80
N ARG A 217 -9.49 9.36 -1.28
CA ARG A 217 -8.25 8.58 -1.39
C ARG A 217 -7.75 8.14 -0.01
N ALA A 218 -7.77 9.04 0.97
CA ALA A 218 -7.44 8.73 2.35
C ALA A 218 -8.39 7.69 2.95
N LEU A 219 -9.71 7.83 2.73
CA LEU A 219 -10.70 6.87 3.18
C LEU A 219 -10.47 5.46 2.61
N ILE A 220 -10.13 5.37 1.32
CA ILE A 220 -9.75 4.09 0.69
C ILE A 220 -8.51 3.50 1.39
N GLY A 221 -7.48 4.32 1.64
CA GLY A 221 -6.26 3.89 2.33
C GLY A 221 -6.54 3.39 3.75
N ILE A 222 -7.40 4.09 4.51
CA ILE A 222 -7.83 3.69 5.85
C ILE A 222 -8.53 2.32 5.78
N LEU A 223 -9.51 2.15 4.90
CA LEU A 223 -10.27 0.90 4.78
C LEU A 223 -9.38 -0.29 4.43
N LEU A 224 -8.48 -0.11 3.45
CA LEU A 224 -7.53 -1.16 3.06
C LEU A 224 -6.60 -1.54 4.22
N THR A 225 -6.12 -0.55 4.97
CA THR A 225 -5.23 -0.77 6.11
C THR A 225 -5.96 -1.48 7.25
N LEU A 226 -7.16 -1.04 7.60
CA LEU A 226 -7.98 -1.68 8.63
C LEU A 226 -8.34 -3.12 8.26
N TYR A 227 -8.63 -3.40 6.99
CA TYR A 227 -8.90 -4.75 6.51
C TYR A 227 -7.66 -5.65 6.58
N THR A 228 -6.52 -5.14 6.08
CA THR A 228 -5.27 -5.90 6.00
C THR A 228 -4.71 -6.21 7.39
N TYR A 229 -4.76 -5.23 8.30
CA TYR A 229 -4.15 -5.31 9.62
C TYR A 229 -5.18 -5.38 10.76
N ARG A 230 -6.37 -5.96 10.51
CA ARG A 230 -7.52 -5.97 11.43
C ARG A 230 -7.19 -6.45 12.85
N LYS A 231 -6.34 -7.48 13.00
CA LYS A 231 -5.95 -7.99 14.31
C LYS A 231 -4.95 -7.07 15.02
N ARG A 232 -4.10 -6.42 14.25
CA ARG A 232 -3.06 -5.51 14.75
C ARG A 232 -3.63 -4.13 15.10
N THR A 233 -4.51 -3.57 14.27
CA THR A 233 -5.13 -2.25 14.53
C THR A 233 -5.97 -2.22 15.80
N ALA A 234 -6.54 -3.35 16.21
CA ALA A 234 -7.29 -3.49 17.47
C ALA A 234 -6.42 -3.30 18.73
N LEU A 235 -5.09 -3.39 18.60
CA LEU A 235 -4.16 -3.14 19.72
C LEU A 235 -3.96 -1.65 20.02
N TYR A 236 -4.43 -0.76 19.15
CA TYR A 236 -4.24 0.69 19.26
C TYR A 236 -5.59 1.41 19.47
N PRO A 237 -5.99 1.73 20.73
CA PRO A 237 -7.26 2.40 21.01
C PRO A 237 -7.45 3.71 20.23
N GLN A 238 -6.37 4.46 20.01
CA GLN A 238 -6.39 5.70 19.23
C GLN A 238 -6.97 5.54 17.82
N ILE A 239 -6.79 4.36 17.20
CA ILE A 239 -7.34 4.08 15.87
C ILE A 239 -8.86 3.97 15.93
N ALA A 240 -9.39 3.33 16.99
CA ALA A 240 -10.83 3.22 17.20
C ALA A 240 -11.46 4.60 17.43
N ASP A 241 -10.82 5.44 18.27
CA ASP A 241 -11.29 6.79 18.56
C ASP A 241 -11.31 7.66 17.27
N ARG A 242 -10.25 7.57 16.47
CA ARG A 242 -10.16 8.29 15.18
C ARG A 242 -11.20 7.80 14.17
N LEU A 243 -11.49 6.50 14.15
CA LEU A 243 -12.52 5.93 13.27
C LEU A 243 -13.92 6.39 13.71
N ALA A 244 -14.20 6.43 15.01
CA ALA A 244 -15.44 6.94 15.54
C ALA A 244 -15.65 8.42 15.15
N ALA A 245 -14.65 9.28 15.41
CA ALA A 245 -14.69 10.68 15.03
C ALA A 245 -14.86 10.88 13.50
N LEU A 246 -14.19 10.06 12.68
CA LEU A 246 -14.34 10.10 11.23
C LEU A 246 -15.75 9.71 10.80
N SER A 247 -16.36 8.71 11.44
CA SER A 247 -17.72 8.25 11.10
C SER A 247 -18.80 9.30 11.37
N GLU A 248 -18.56 10.19 12.34
CA GLU A 248 -19.45 11.30 12.70
C GLU A 248 -19.23 12.52 11.80
N GLY A 249 -17.96 12.83 11.48
CA GLY A 249 -17.57 14.05 10.76
C GLY A 249 -17.55 13.91 9.24
N PHE A 250 -17.46 12.70 8.70
CA PHE A 250 -17.33 12.50 7.25
C PHE A 250 -18.70 12.55 6.54
N PRO A 251 -18.87 13.40 5.51
CA PRO A 251 -20.14 13.51 4.79
C PRO A 251 -20.56 12.17 4.15
N ASN A 252 -21.79 11.73 4.45
CA ASN A 252 -22.34 10.50 3.90
C ASN A 252 -21.43 9.25 4.12
N PHE A 253 -20.76 9.15 5.25
CA PHE A 253 -19.78 8.11 5.59
C PHE A 253 -20.24 6.70 5.20
N THR A 254 -21.42 6.29 5.64
CA THR A 254 -21.98 4.95 5.35
C THR A 254 -22.12 4.70 3.86
N LYS A 255 -22.57 5.69 3.08
CA LYS A 255 -22.70 5.59 1.63
C LYS A 255 -21.32 5.49 0.96
N ALA A 256 -20.35 6.26 1.42
CA ALA A 256 -18.97 6.22 0.91
C ALA A 256 -18.34 4.85 1.16
N ILE A 257 -18.40 4.32 2.39
CA ILE A 257 -17.89 2.99 2.76
C ILE A 257 -18.56 1.90 1.89
N ARG A 258 -19.88 1.93 1.78
CA ARG A 258 -20.63 0.93 0.97
C ARG A 258 -20.18 0.99 -0.49
N THR A 259 -20.04 2.18 -1.05
CA THR A 259 -19.62 2.36 -2.46
C THR A 259 -18.21 1.83 -2.68
N ILE A 260 -17.26 2.19 -1.80
CA ILE A 260 -15.87 1.71 -1.88
C ILE A 260 -15.83 0.19 -1.77
N THR A 261 -16.51 -0.40 -0.77
CA THR A 261 -16.55 -1.85 -0.57
C THR A 261 -17.13 -2.57 -1.79
N LEU A 262 -18.23 -2.05 -2.35
CA LEU A 262 -18.84 -2.61 -3.55
C LEU A 262 -17.88 -2.57 -4.75
N ARG A 263 -17.15 -1.47 -4.93
CA ARG A 263 -16.15 -1.34 -6.00
C ARG A 263 -15.00 -2.34 -5.85
N PHE A 264 -14.54 -2.62 -4.63
CA PHE A 264 -13.53 -3.66 -4.39
C PHE A 264 -14.06 -5.06 -4.73
N ILE A 265 -15.30 -5.37 -4.35
CA ILE A 265 -15.91 -6.67 -4.68
C ILE A 265 -16.03 -6.82 -6.21
N LEU A 266 -16.52 -5.79 -6.90
CA LEU A 266 -16.65 -5.79 -8.36
C LEU A 266 -15.30 -5.92 -9.05
N ALA A 267 -14.29 -5.18 -8.61
CA ALA A 267 -12.93 -5.27 -9.18
C ALA A 267 -12.34 -6.68 -9.04
N ARG A 268 -12.55 -7.33 -7.89
CA ARG A 268 -12.12 -8.72 -7.67
C ARG A 268 -12.83 -9.72 -8.58
N GLU A 269 -14.13 -9.57 -8.77
CA GLU A 269 -14.89 -10.43 -9.68
C GLU A 269 -14.47 -10.20 -11.14
N THR A 270 -14.27 -8.95 -11.55
CA THR A 270 -13.74 -8.60 -12.88
C THR A 270 -12.37 -9.25 -13.12
N GLU A 271 -11.48 -9.23 -12.14
CA GLU A 271 -10.15 -9.86 -12.24
C GLU A 271 -10.28 -11.39 -12.47
N LYS A 272 -11.16 -12.06 -11.75
CA LYS A 272 -11.40 -13.49 -11.93
C LYS A 272 -11.93 -13.80 -13.34
N ILE A 273 -12.89 -13.00 -13.83
CA ILE A 273 -13.44 -13.14 -15.19
C ILE A 273 -12.36 -12.91 -16.23
N THR A 274 -11.53 -11.86 -16.07
CA THR A 274 -10.43 -11.54 -16.98
C THR A 274 -9.40 -12.67 -17.02
N ARG A 275 -9.00 -13.22 -15.88
CA ARG A 275 -8.09 -14.38 -15.83
C ARG A 275 -8.70 -15.59 -16.54
N LYS A 276 -9.97 -15.90 -16.28
CA LYS A 276 -10.64 -17.01 -16.94
C LYS A 276 -10.76 -16.83 -18.47
N LEU A 277 -10.99 -15.59 -18.92
CA LEU A 277 -10.96 -15.23 -20.34
C LEU A 277 -9.57 -15.48 -20.94
N GLN A 278 -8.51 -15.01 -20.28
CA GLN A 278 -7.14 -15.13 -20.77
C GLN A 278 -6.61 -16.56 -20.73
N ASP A 279 -6.90 -17.31 -19.66
CA ASP A 279 -6.30 -18.62 -19.42
C ASP A 279 -7.09 -19.76 -20.12
N GLU A 280 -8.40 -19.62 -20.25
CA GLU A 280 -9.27 -20.68 -20.76
C GLU A 280 -9.88 -20.32 -22.12
N ILE A 281 -10.56 -19.18 -22.23
CA ILE A 281 -11.42 -18.87 -23.39
C ILE A 281 -10.60 -18.43 -24.62
N ILE A 282 -9.65 -17.50 -24.44
CA ILE A 282 -8.85 -17.01 -25.57
C ILE A 282 -8.00 -18.12 -26.23
N PRO A 283 -7.32 -19.01 -25.47
CA PRO A 283 -6.58 -20.12 -26.09
C PRO A 283 -7.50 -21.11 -26.82
N GLU A 284 -8.70 -21.36 -26.31
CA GLU A 284 -9.68 -22.21 -27.00
C GLU A 284 -10.20 -21.55 -28.29
N MET A 285 -10.51 -20.27 -28.25
CA MET A 285 -10.92 -19.51 -29.44
C MET A 285 -9.83 -19.50 -30.53
N ILE A 286 -8.55 -19.33 -30.14
CA ILE A 286 -7.43 -19.39 -31.07
C ILE A 286 -7.31 -20.78 -31.70
N LYS A 287 -7.51 -21.85 -30.94
CA LYS A 287 -7.48 -23.24 -31.46
C LYS A 287 -8.66 -23.55 -32.39
N LEU A 288 -9.81 -22.91 -32.14
CA LEU A 288 -11.02 -23.09 -32.97
C LEU A 288 -11.05 -22.19 -34.21
N GLY A 289 -10.32 -21.06 -34.18
CA GLY A 289 -10.27 -20.07 -35.26
C GLY A 289 -10.03 -20.67 -36.65
N PRO A 290 -9.02 -21.53 -36.85
CA PRO A 290 -8.79 -22.19 -38.17
C PRO A 290 -9.93 -23.14 -38.59
N LYS A 291 -10.63 -23.75 -37.63
CA LYS A 291 -11.78 -24.66 -37.91
C LYS A 291 -13.06 -23.91 -38.24
N ILE A 292 -13.23 -22.73 -37.67
CA ILE A 292 -14.39 -21.85 -37.89
C ILE A 292 -14.24 -21.15 -39.25
N SER A 293 -13.07 -20.65 -39.63
CA SER A 293 -12.83 -20.02 -40.91
C SER A 293 -12.95 -20.98 -42.11
N GLN A 294 -12.76 -22.30 -41.89
CA GLN A 294 -13.00 -23.32 -42.90
C GLN A 294 -14.48 -23.71 -43.06
N LYS A 295 -15.32 -23.48 -42.01
CA LYS A 295 -16.75 -23.86 -42.04
C LYS A 295 -17.71 -22.71 -42.31
N ILE A 296 -17.27 -21.48 -42.12
CA ILE A 296 -18.08 -20.28 -42.37
C ILE A 296 -17.55 -19.62 -43.63
N ASN A 297 -18.24 -19.84 -44.74
CA ASN A 297 -18.01 -19.08 -45.95
C ASN A 297 -18.57 -17.68 -45.70
N LEU A 298 -17.68 -16.71 -45.42
CA LEU A 298 -18.03 -15.31 -45.10
C LEU A 298 -18.89 -14.63 -46.20
N LYS A 299 -19.09 -15.27 -47.34
CA LYS A 299 -19.97 -14.81 -48.44
C LYS A 299 -21.46 -15.07 -48.17
N ASP A 300 -21.80 -15.91 -47.22
CA ASP A 300 -23.19 -16.29 -46.91
C ASP A 300 -23.78 -15.53 -45.68
N ILE A 301 -23.02 -14.64 -45.09
CA ILE A 301 -23.51 -13.79 -43.97
C ILE A 301 -24.07 -12.52 -44.61
N ASN A 302 -25.41 -12.44 -44.64
CA ASN A 302 -26.13 -11.26 -45.10
C ASN A 302 -25.87 -10.10 -44.10
N PRO A 303 -25.24 -8.95 -44.54
CA PRO A 303 -24.92 -7.84 -43.63
C PRO A 303 -26.12 -7.21 -42.97
N GLU A 304 -27.35 -7.45 -43.47
CA GLU A 304 -28.59 -6.89 -42.92
C GLU A 304 -29.08 -7.58 -41.64
N LEU A 305 -28.51 -8.73 -41.25
CA LEU A 305 -28.84 -9.45 -40.04
C LEU A 305 -27.99 -9.07 -38.84
N LEU A 306 -26.91 -8.31 -39.03
CA LEU A 306 -26.11 -7.72 -38.01
C LEU A 306 -26.65 -6.31 -37.75
N GLY A 307 -27.62 -6.20 -36.84
CA GLY A 307 -28.27 -4.95 -36.51
C GLY A 307 -27.26 -3.83 -36.20
N ASN A 308 -27.68 -2.61 -36.44
CA ASN A 308 -26.95 -1.32 -36.35
C ASN A 308 -26.33 -0.97 -34.98
N GLU A 309 -26.04 -1.93 -34.14
CA GLU A 309 -25.49 -1.72 -32.78
C GLU A 309 -24.09 -2.32 -32.54
N MET A 310 -23.30 -2.54 -33.58
CA MET A 310 -21.90 -2.86 -33.33
C MET A 310 -21.12 -1.58 -32.98
N ASN A 311 -20.71 -1.50 -31.71
CA ASN A 311 -19.85 -0.47 -31.15
C ASN A 311 -18.63 -0.23 -32.07
N PRO A 312 -18.36 1.00 -32.56
CA PRO A 312 -17.23 1.31 -33.46
C PRO A 312 -15.84 0.86 -32.94
N GLU A 313 -15.68 0.71 -31.63
CA GLU A 313 -14.43 0.22 -31.03
C GLU A 313 -14.11 -1.23 -31.39
N TRP A 314 -15.10 -2.08 -31.63
CA TRP A 314 -14.90 -3.48 -32.05
C TRP A 314 -14.36 -3.60 -33.48
N GLN A 315 -14.72 -2.69 -34.38
CA GLN A 315 -14.19 -2.65 -35.74
C GLN A 315 -12.70 -2.26 -35.74
N ASN A 316 -12.29 -1.33 -34.87
CA ASN A 316 -10.89 -0.97 -34.69
C ASN A 316 -10.06 -2.08 -34.06
N MET A 317 -10.59 -2.82 -33.07
CA MET A 317 -9.89 -3.97 -32.47
C MET A 317 -9.68 -5.11 -33.45
N LEU A 318 -10.64 -5.41 -34.31
CA LEU A 318 -10.51 -6.45 -35.34
C LEU A 318 -9.52 -6.05 -36.42
N SER A 319 -9.45 -4.79 -36.82
CA SER A 319 -8.48 -4.30 -37.81
C SER A 319 -7.04 -4.30 -37.28
N VAL A 320 -6.81 -3.99 -35.99
CA VAL A 320 -5.49 -4.02 -35.35
C VAL A 320 -4.99 -5.47 -35.18
N SER A 321 -5.87 -6.44 -34.93
CA SER A 321 -5.51 -7.85 -34.80
C SER A 321 -4.98 -8.47 -36.09
N TYR A 322 -5.40 -7.98 -37.29
CA TYR A 322 -4.92 -8.47 -38.59
C TYR A 322 -3.53 -7.93 -38.97
N THR A 323 -3.12 -6.77 -38.46
CA THR A 323 -1.83 -6.16 -38.81
C THR A 323 -0.65 -6.69 -38.00
N HIS A 324 -0.87 -7.35 -36.87
CA HIS A 324 0.20 -7.90 -36.01
C HIS A 324 0.53 -9.37 -36.27
N LEU A 325 -0.16 -10.06 -37.21
CA LEU A 325 0.08 -11.47 -37.52
C LEU A 325 1.02 -11.70 -38.71
N THR A 326 1.56 -10.63 -39.31
CA THR A 326 2.59 -10.74 -40.37
C THR A 326 3.92 -10.21 -39.85
N LEU A 327 4.63 -11.01 -39.02
CA LEU A 327 6.07 -10.83 -38.86
C LEU A 327 6.79 -11.46 -40.01
N PRO A 328 7.72 -10.75 -40.67
CA PRO A 328 8.54 -11.34 -41.73
C PRO A 328 9.55 -12.31 -41.12
N THR A 329 9.53 -13.53 -41.59
CA THR A 329 10.64 -14.49 -41.46
C THR A 329 11.80 -14.03 -42.33
N THR A 330 12.85 -13.51 -41.76
CA THR A 330 14.23 -13.60 -42.23
C THR A 330 15.16 -13.69 -41.05
#